data_126d4f4e96cad1c621d07af6c23c6127
#
_entry.id   126d4f4e96cad1c621d07af6c23c6127
#
_cell.length_a   1.000
_cell.length_b   1.000
_cell.length_c   1.000
_cell.angle_alpha   90.00
_cell.angle_beta   90.00
_cell.angle_gamma   90.00
#
_symmetry.space_group_name_H-M   'P 1'
#
loop_
_entity.id
_entity.type
_entity.pdbx_description
1 polymer ?
#
loop_
_entity_poly.entity_id
_entity_poly.type
_entity_poly.pdbx_seq_one_letter_code
_entity_poly.pdbx_strand_id
1 'polypeptide(L)'
;ENFYKAGFDNDIILSSVNKLLSLNREEVFSALDICVMDLKQGIADFIKMGAPNSFIKHESEISMVESGALPLGIVQDAPPAINKTVLSTGDYVFLCTDGITDSFESNEKLKEFINNLKATNPQTLAETLVEKAVENSGGSAGDDMTVLVAKIFEKA
;
A
#
# COMPACT_ATOMS: atom_id res chain seq x y z
N GLU A 1 4.44 15.74 4.50
CA GLU A 1 5.74 15.71 5.21
C GLU A 1 5.82 16.82 6.28
N ASN A 2 5.46 18.07 5.97
CA ASN A 2 5.55 19.19 6.93
C ASN A 2 4.63 19.02 8.14
N PHE A 3 3.39 18.58 7.94
CA PHE A 3 2.44 18.32 9.04
C PHE A 3 2.91 17.19 9.96
N TYR A 4 3.46 16.12 9.41
CA TYR A 4 4.00 15.01 10.16
C TYR A 4 5.21 15.45 11.01
N LYS A 5 6.13 16.22 10.41
CA LYS A 5 7.27 16.81 11.12
C LYS A 5 6.84 17.79 12.23
N ALA A 6 5.70 18.43 12.09
CA ALA A 6 5.12 19.32 13.10
C ALA A 6 4.36 18.57 14.21
N GLY A 7 4.29 17.23 14.15
CA GLY A 7 3.69 16.38 15.17
C GLY A 7 2.16 16.33 15.15
N PHE A 8 1.53 16.66 14.02
CA PHE A 8 0.09 16.48 13.88
C PHE A 8 -0.27 14.98 13.73
N ASP A 9 -1.38 14.59 14.32
CA ASP A 9 -1.94 13.26 14.19
C ASP A 9 -2.35 12.96 12.73
N ASN A 10 -2.22 11.71 12.32
CA ASN A 10 -2.53 11.27 10.95
C ASN A 10 -3.96 11.64 10.54
N ASP A 11 -4.93 11.53 11.44
CA ASP A 11 -6.33 11.88 11.19
C ASP A 11 -6.50 13.36 10.84
N ILE A 12 -5.80 14.25 11.52
CA ILE A 12 -5.81 15.69 11.24
C ILE A 12 -5.18 15.98 9.88
N ILE A 13 -4.08 15.32 9.57
CA ILE A 13 -3.39 15.47 8.29
C ILE A 13 -4.32 15.04 7.15
N LEU A 14 -4.89 13.86 7.25
CA LEU A 14 -5.76 13.28 6.22
C LEU A 14 -7.04 14.08 6.02
N SER A 15 -7.70 14.46 7.11
CA SER A 15 -8.89 15.31 7.06
C SER A 15 -8.59 16.66 6.39
N SER A 16 -7.44 17.27 6.69
CA SER A 16 -7.03 18.53 6.08
C SER A 16 -6.78 18.38 4.57
N VAL A 17 -6.06 17.33 4.16
CA VAL A 17 -5.79 17.06 2.74
C VAL A 17 -7.09 16.72 2.00
N ASN A 18 -7.94 15.87 2.56
CA ASN A 18 -9.22 15.52 1.97
C ASN A 18 -10.11 16.76 1.77
N LYS A 19 -10.18 17.62 2.78
CA LYS A 19 -10.94 18.87 2.70
C LYS A 19 -10.40 19.80 1.62
N LEU A 20 -9.08 19.94 1.51
CA LEU A 20 -8.45 20.78 0.47
C LEU A 20 -8.76 20.25 -0.94
N LEU A 21 -8.72 18.94 -1.16
CA LEU A 21 -9.07 18.34 -2.45
C LEU A 21 -10.55 18.52 -2.76
N SER A 22 -11.44 18.29 -1.79
CA SER A 22 -12.89 18.42 -1.96
C SER A 22 -13.35 19.86 -2.21
N LEU A 23 -12.57 20.87 -1.85
CA LEU A 23 -12.83 22.28 -2.13
C LEU A 23 -12.41 22.71 -3.54
N ASN A 24 -11.66 21.86 -4.24
CA ASN A 24 -11.23 22.17 -5.60
C ASN A 24 -12.46 22.14 -6.55
N ARG A 25 -12.55 23.10 -7.46
CA ARG A 25 -13.66 23.17 -8.43
C ARG A 25 -13.52 22.15 -9.55
N GLU A 26 -12.31 21.63 -9.77
CA GLU A 26 -12.07 20.48 -10.63
C GLU A 26 -12.28 19.23 -9.78
N GLU A 27 -12.96 18.24 -10.30
CA GLU A 27 -13.18 16.96 -9.63
C GLU A 27 -11.82 16.20 -9.49
N VAL A 28 -11.01 16.66 -8.55
CA VAL A 28 -9.69 16.07 -8.26
C VAL A 28 -9.85 15.09 -7.12
N PHE A 29 -9.55 13.85 -7.38
CA PHE A 29 -9.50 12.79 -6.36
C PHE A 29 -8.16 12.06 -6.44
N SER A 30 -7.77 11.43 -5.33
CA SER A 30 -6.51 10.68 -5.26
C SER A 30 -6.65 9.47 -4.34
N ALA A 31 -6.07 8.37 -4.74
CA ALA A 31 -5.83 7.24 -3.85
C ALA A 31 -4.67 7.55 -2.90
N LEU A 32 -4.75 7.05 -1.68
CA LEU A 32 -3.71 7.18 -0.66
C LEU A 32 -3.50 5.86 0.05
N ASP A 33 -2.25 5.40 0.09
CA ASP A 33 -1.81 4.26 0.87
C ASP A 33 -0.59 4.63 1.71
N ILE A 34 -0.73 4.61 3.02
CA ILE A 34 0.34 4.93 3.98
C ILE A 34 0.52 3.76 4.93
N CYS A 35 1.76 3.34 5.12
CA CYS A 35 2.14 2.41 6.17
C CYS A 35 3.05 3.12 7.18
N VAL A 36 2.58 3.27 8.42
CA VAL A 36 3.35 3.83 9.52
C VAL A 36 3.80 2.69 10.42
N MET A 37 5.11 2.54 10.60
CA MET A 37 5.69 1.44 11.38
C MET A 37 6.33 1.95 12.68
N ASP A 38 5.88 1.45 13.82
CA ASP A 38 6.60 1.55 15.08
C ASP A 38 7.61 0.40 15.17
N LEU A 39 8.87 0.71 14.84
CA LEU A 39 9.94 -0.29 14.82
C LEU A 39 10.35 -0.80 16.20
N LYS A 40 9.90 -0.14 17.30
CA LYS A 40 10.16 -0.60 18.65
C LYS A 40 9.14 -1.64 19.10
N GLN A 41 7.88 -1.45 18.71
CA GLN A 41 6.78 -2.32 19.10
C GLN A 41 6.48 -3.38 18.02
N GLY A 42 7.02 -3.23 16.81
CA GLY A 42 6.69 -4.09 15.68
C GLY A 42 5.26 -3.91 15.19
N ILE A 43 4.67 -2.73 15.40
CA ILE A 43 3.29 -2.44 14.99
C ILE A 43 3.31 -1.60 13.72
N ALA A 44 2.46 -1.96 12.76
CA ALA A 44 2.21 -1.19 11.56
C ALA A 44 0.74 -0.77 11.46
N ASP A 45 0.52 0.52 11.21
CA ASP A 45 -0.78 1.09 10.88
C ASP A 45 -0.83 1.34 9.36
N PHE A 46 -1.72 0.63 8.67
CA PHE A 46 -2.03 0.86 7.26
C PHE A 46 -3.22 1.80 7.18
N ILE A 47 -3.02 2.95 6.58
CA ILE A 47 -4.02 4.00 6.42
C ILE A 47 -4.32 4.15 4.94
N LYS A 48 -5.54 3.79 4.54
CA LYS A 48 -5.91 3.66 3.14
C LYS A 48 -7.15 4.51 2.82
N MET A 49 -7.10 5.19 1.67
CA MET A 49 -8.24 5.91 1.07
C MET A 49 -8.26 5.64 -0.43
N GLY A 50 -9.21 4.83 -0.91
CA GLY A 50 -9.31 4.44 -2.32
C GLY A 50 -8.10 3.68 -2.89
N ALA A 51 -7.20 3.25 -2.04
CA ALA A 51 -6.01 2.52 -2.46
C ALA A 51 -6.31 1.04 -2.68
N PRO A 52 -5.61 0.36 -3.59
CA PRO A 52 -5.70 -1.08 -3.76
C PRO A 52 -5.17 -1.84 -2.52
N ASN A 53 -5.32 -3.16 -2.53
CA ASN A 53 -4.87 -4.00 -1.43
C ASN A 53 -3.36 -3.98 -1.27
N SER A 54 -2.91 -4.00 -0.02
CA SER A 54 -1.51 -4.21 0.34
C SER A 54 -1.33 -5.63 0.86
N PHE A 55 -0.11 -6.15 0.83
CA PHE A 55 0.15 -7.52 1.21
C PHE A 55 1.29 -7.60 2.23
N ILE A 56 1.16 -8.54 3.17
CA ILE A 56 2.20 -8.83 4.15
C ILE A 56 2.56 -10.30 4.01
N LYS A 57 3.83 -10.58 3.69
CA LYS A 57 4.35 -11.94 3.59
C LYS A 57 5.06 -12.30 4.89
N HIS A 58 4.52 -13.30 5.59
CA HIS A 58 5.07 -13.95 6.77
C HIS A 58 5.60 -15.31 6.36
N GLU A 59 6.90 -15.51 6.28
CA GLU A 59 7.50 -16.79 5.85
C GLU A 59 6.83 -17.40 4.59
N SER A 60 5.84 -18.24 4.76
CA SER A 60 5.08 -18.92 3.70
C SER A 60 3.60 -18.54 3.65
N GLU A 61 3.17 -17.60 4.48
CA GLU A 61 1.79 -17.13 4.55
C GLU A 61 1.70 -15.67 4.08
N ILE A 62 0.63 -15.33 3.36
CA ILE A 62 0.34 -13.96 2.94
C ILE A 62 -0.98 -13.51 3.49
N SER A 63 -0.94 -12.44 4.28
CA SER A 63 -2.11 -11.68 4.66
C SER A 63 -2.32 -10.50 3.73
N MET A 64 -3.57 -10.09 3.56
CA MET A 64 -4.00 -8.97 2.73
C MET A 64 -4.58 -7.88 3.60
N VAL A 65 -4.19 -6.65 3.33
CA VAL A 65 -4.73 -5.44 3.97
C VAL A 65 -5.65 -4.75 2.98
N GLU A 66 -6.94 -4.87 3.22
CA GLU A 66 -7.98 -4.33 2.34
C GLU A 66 -8.26 -2.86 2.64
N SER A 67 -8.74 -2.13 1.61
CA SER A 67 -9.27 -0.78 1.74
C SER A 67 -10.75 -0.78 1.42
N GLY A 68 -11.57 -0.35 2.37
CA GLY A 68 -13.00 -0.09 2.15
C GLY A 68 -13.35 1.40 2.09
N ALA A 69 -12.35 2.29 2.15
CA ALA A 69 -12.56 3.73 2.15
C ALA A 69 -12.55 4.32 0.73
N LEU A 70 -13.32 5.41 0.55
CA LEU A 70 -13.34 6.18 -0.69
C LEU A 70 -12.01 6.93 -0.91
N PRO A 71 -11.64 7.23 -2.17
CA PRO A 71 -10.53 8.11 -2.48
C PRO A 71 -10.67 9.50 -1.83
N LEU A 72 -9.53 10.14 -1.56
CA LEU A 72 -9.48 11.53 -1.13
C LEU A 72 -10.13 12.44 -2.19
N GLY A 73 -10.90 13.42 -1.74
CA GLY A 73 -11.55 14.41 -2.61
C GLY A 73 -12.96 14.03 -3.07
N ILE A 74 -13.37 12.76 -2.98
CA ILE A 74 -14.71 12.31 -3.37
C ILE A 74 -15.76 12.78 -2.36
N VAL A 75 -15.52 12.56 -1.07
CA VAL A 75 -16.44 12.96 0.02
C VAL A 75 -15.65 13.70 1.09
N GLN A 76 -16.09 14.90 1.46
CA GLN A 76 -15.34 15.82 2.31
C GLN A 76 -14.93 15.24 3.66
N ASP A 77 -15.79 14.48 4.31
CA ASP A 77 -15.56 13.91 5.64
C ASP A 77 -15.50 12.36 5.60
N ALA A 78 -15.06 11.77 4.48
CA ALA A 78 -14.87 10.33 4.39
C ALA A 78 -13.77 9.88 5.34
N PRO A 79 -14.03 8.93 6.26
CA PRO A 79 -13.00 8.41 7.14
C PRO A 79 -12.02 7.51 6.35
N PRO A 80 -10.72 7.50 6.71
CA PRO A 80 -9.79 6.51 6.18
C PRO A 80 -10.11 5.11 6.70
N ALA A 81 -9.75 4.08 5.94
CA ALA A 81 -9.64 2.73 6.47
C ALA A 81 -8.29 2.59 7.19
N ILE A 82 -8.33 2.25 8.47
CA ILE A 82 -7.12 2.05 9.29
C ILE A 82 -7.08 0.59 9.73
N ASN A 83 -6.03 -0.11 9.30
CA ASN A 83 -5.78 -1.49 9.65
C ASN A 83 -4.48 -1.58 10.46
N LYS A 84 -4.57 -2.06 11.68
CA LYS A 84 -3.42 -2.25 12.57
C LYS A 84 -2.99 -3.70 12.57
N THR A 85 -1.70 -3.96 12.39
CA THR A 85 -1.13 -5.31 12.42
C THR A 85 0.21 -5.34 13.16
N VAL A 86 0.62 -6.52 13.57
CA VAL A 86 1.94 -6.78 14.14
C VAL A 86 2.82 -7.35 13.06
N LEU A 87 4.02 -6.79 12.91
CA LEU A 87 5.05 -7.26 12.00
C LEU A 87 6.16 -7.95 12.78
N SER A 88 6.68 -9.03 12.23
CA SER A 88 7.80 -9.80 12.79
C SER A 88 9.05 -9.62 11.94
N THR A 89 10.21 -9.87 12.56
CA THR A 89 11.49 -9.94 11.82
C THR A 89 11.39 -10.97 10.69
N GLY A 90 11.79 -10.56 9.50
CA GLY A 90 11.70 -11.41 8.30
C GLY A 90 10.48 -11.13 7.42
N ASP A 91 9.47 -10.43 7.94
CA ASP A 91 8.29 -10.08 7.15
C ASP A 91 8.60 -9.10 6.03
N TYR A 92 7.81 -9.17 4.97
CA TYR A 92 7.82 -8.24 3.87
C TYR A 92 6.46 -7.57 3.73
N VAL A 93 6.46 -6.25 3.58
CA VAL A 93 5.29 -5.44 3.29
C VAL A 93 5.34 -5.00 1.83
N PHE A 94 4.25 -5.21 1.09
CA PHE A 94 4.09 -4.82 -0.30
C PHE A 94 2.97 -3.78 -0.40
N LEU A 95 3.29 -2.58 -0.87
CA LEU A 95 2.33 -1.56 -1.28
C LEU A 95 2.36 -1.49 -2.81
N CYS A 96 1.19 -1.55 -3.44
CA CYS A 96 1.06 -1.62 -4.90
C CYS A 96 0.07 -0.56 -5.39
N THR A 97 0.28 -0.05 -6.60
CA THR A 97 -0.76 0.69 -7.34
C THR A 97 -1.74 -0.29 -8.00
N ASP A 98 -2.89 0.22 -8.41
CA ASP A 98 -3.93 -0.53 -9.12
C ASP A 98 -3.43 -1.17 -10.42
N GLY A 99 -2.58 -0.49 -11.18
CA GLY A 99 -1.94 -1.09 -12.36
C GLY A 99 -1.21 -2.42 -12.08
N ILE A 100 -0.74 -2.63 -10.83
CA ILE A 100 -0.19 -3.93 -10.41
C ILE A 100 -1.32 -4.91 -10.07
N THR A 101 -2.26 -4.53 -9.18
CA THR A 101 -3.31 -5.45 -8.71
C THR A 101 -4.24 -5.88 -9.83
N ASP A 102 -4.59 -4.98 -10.73
CA ASP A 102 -5.50 -5.21 -11.86
C ASP A 102 -4.86 -6.01 -13.01
N SER A 103 -3.52 -6.10 -13.05
CA SER A 103 -2.81 -6.95 -13.99
C SER A 103 -2.94 -8.45 -13.70
N PHE A 104 -3.39 -8.82 -12.50
CA PHE A 104 -3.64 -10.20 -12.11
C PHE A 104 -5.15 -10.52 -12.19
N GLU A 105 -5.48 -11.76 -12.54
CA GLU A 105 -6.87 -12.23 -12.64
C GLU A 105 -7.68 -12.05 -11.34
N SER A 106 -6.99 -12.09 -10.20
CA SER A 106 -7.57 -11.89 -8.87
C SER A 106 -6.49 -11.62 -7.82
N ASN A 107 -6.91 -11.06 -6.69
CA ASN A 107 -6.03 -10.90 -5.52
C ASN A 107 -5.43 -12.23 -5.03
N GLU A 108 -6.16 -13.34 -5.16
CA GLU A 108 -5.64 -14.67 -4.79
C GLU A 108 -4.49 -15.10 -5.71
N LYS A 109 -4.56 -14.79 -7.01
CA LYS A 109 -3.47 -15.06 -7.95
C LYS A 109 -2.25 -14.19 -7.65
N LEU A 110 -2.46 -12.93 -7.30
CA LEU A 110 -1.38 -12.04 -6.87
C LEU A 110 -0.73 -12.55 -5.56
N LYS A 111 -1.52 -12.95 -4.57
CA LYS A 111 -1.03 -13.56 -3.32
C LYS A 111 -0.21 -14.83 -3.59
N GLU A 112 -0.73 -15.72 -4.44
CA GLU A 112 -0.02 -16.93 -4.83
C GLU A 112 1.34 -16.60 -5.49
N PHE A 113 1.36 -15.61 -6.38
CA PHE A 113 2.59 -15.16 -7.02
C PHE A 113 3.58 -14.61 -6.00
N ILE A 114 3.18 -13.66 -5.15
CA ILE A 114 4.04 -13.10 -4.09
C ILE A 114 4.54 -14.20 -3.15
N ASN A 115 3.71 -15.18 -2.81
CA ASN A 115 4.11 -16.28 -1.93
C ASN A 115 5.22 -17.13 -2.54
N ASN A 116 5.19 -17.34 -3.85
CA ASN A 116 6.17 -18.13 -4.59
C ASN A 116 7.49 -17.40 -4.85
N LEU A 117 7.56 -16.08 -4.62
CA LEU A 117 8.79 -15.30 -4.74
C LEU A 117 9.81 -15.76 -3.69
N LYS A 118 10.98 -16.19 -4.15
CA LYS A 118 12.07 -16.72 -3.29
C LYS A 118 13.20 -15.73 -3.04
N ALA A 119 13.22 -14.61 -3.76
CA ALA A 119 14.21 -13.57 -3.53
C ALA A 119 14.07 -13.01 -2.11
N THR A 120 15.19 -12.64 -1.51
CA THR A 120 15.24 -12.06 -0.16
C THR A 120 15.54 -10.57 -0.15
N ASN A 121 15.94 -10.04 -1.31
CA ASN A 121 16.18 -8.61 -1.51
C ASN A 121 14.87 -7.91 -1.88
N PRO A 122 14.42 -6.89 -1.13
CA PRO A 122 13.18 -6.16 -1.42
C PRO A 122 13.13 -5.56 -2.83
N GLN A 123 14.24 -5.03 -3.32
CA GLN A 123 14.32 -4.45 -4.66
C GLN A 123 14.06 -5.50 -5.74
N THR A 124 14.69 -6.66 -5.63
CA THR A 124 14.46 -7.77 -6.58
C THR A 124 13.01 -8.27 -6.54
N LEU A 125 12.40 -8.30 -5.35
CA LEU A 125 10.98 -8.67 -5.21
C LEU A 125 10.07 -7.66 -5.92
N ALA A 126 10.34 -6.36 -5.76
CA ALA A 126 9.58 -5.30 -6.42
C ALA A 126 9.72 -5.36 -7.94
N GLU A 127 10.95 -5.48 -8.45
CA GLU A 127 11.24 -5.61 -9.89
C GLU A 127 10.54 -6.82 -10.50
N THR A 128 10.66 -8.00 -9.87
CA THR A 128 10.03 -9.24 -10.36
C THR A 128 8.50 -9.12 -10.39
N LEU A 129 7.92 -8.43 -9.41
CA LEU A 129 6.47 -8.22 -9.38
C LEU A 129 6.00 -7.26 -10.49
N VAL A 130 6.74 -6.17 -10.75
CA VAL A 130 6.46 -5.24 -11.85
C VAL A 130 6.62 -5.94 -13.21
N GLU A 131 7.71 -6.70 -13.41
CA GLU A 131 7.94 -7.46 -14.64
C GLU A 131 6.77 -8.41 -14.92
N LYS A 132 6.28 -9.13 -13.90
CA LYS A 132 5.14 -10.03 -14.04
C LYS A 132 3.84 -9.29 -14.35
N ALA A 133 3.61 -8.14 -13.74
CA ALA A 133 2.45 -7.30 -14.02
C ALA A 133 2.45 -6.80 -15.47
N VAL A 134 3.58 -6.35 -15.98
CA VAL A 134 3.76 -5.94 -17.39
C VAL A 134 3.53 -7.12 -18.33
N GLU A 135 4.07 -8.32 -18.02
CA GLU A 135 3.83 -9.53 -18.80
C GLU A 135 2.33 -9.86 -18.88
N ASN A 136 1.64 -9.86 -17.74
CA ASN A 136 0.20 -10.14 -17.67
C ASN A 136 -0.64 -9.11 -18.45
N SER A 137 -0.16 -7.86 -18.55
CA SER A 137 -0.79 -6.78 -19.34
C SER A 137 -0.43 -6.82 -20.85
N GLY A 138 0.13 -7.91 -21.33
CA GLY A 138 0.47 -8.08 -22.77
C GLY A 138 1.79 -7.43 -23.19
N GLY A 139 2.69 -7.16 -22.26
CA GLY A 139 4.05 -6.65 -22.51
C GLY A 139 4.18 -5.12 -22.51
N SER A 140 3.13 -4.40 -22.16
CA SER A 140 3.15 -2.95 -21.95
C SER A 140 2.32 -2.59 -20.73
N ALA A 141 2.76 -1.58 -19.97
CA ALA A 141 1.96 -1.07 -18.87
C ALA A 141 0.69 -0.40 -19.42
N GLY A 142 -0.46 -0.89 -18.99
CA GLY A 142 -1.76 -0.29 -19.34
C GLY A 142 -2.13 0.88 -18.42
N ASP A 143 -1.47 0.97 -17.27
CA ASP A 143 -1.62 2.00 -16.25
C ASP A 143 -0.30 2.15 -15.49
N ASP A 144 -0.21 3.12 -14.57
CA ASP A 144 0.97 3.35 -13.74
C ASP A 144 1.21 2.17 -12.78
N MET A 145 2.34 1.49 -12.96
CA MET A 145 2.73 0.32 -12.18
C MET A 145 3.84 0.66 -11.20
N THR A 146 3.50 0.74 -9.91
CA THR A 146 4.46 0.99 -8.84
C THR A 146 4.34 -0.07 -7.75
N VAL A 147 5.47 -0.57 -7.28
CA VAL A 147 5.57 -1.47 -6.14
C VAL A 147 6.61 -0.94 -5.16
N LEU A 148 6.21 -0.84 -3.90
CA LEU A 148 7.12 -0.58 -2.79
C LEU A 148 7.19 -1.84 -1.94
N VAL A 149 8.41 -2.35 -1.68
CA VAL A 149 8.63 -3.49 -0.79
C VAL A 149 9.52 -3.08 0.37
N ALA A 150 9.04 -3.32 1.58
CA ALA A 150 9.82 -3.14 2.80
C ALA A 150 10.03 -4.50 3.49
N LYS A 151 11.25 -4.76 3.95
CA LYS A 151 11.58 -5.93 4.77
C LYS A 151 11.83 -5.51 6.20
N ILE A 152 11.27 -6.25 7.13
CA ILE A 152 11.47 -6.03 8.57
C ILE A 152 12.73 -6.78 9.02
N PHE A 153 13.68 -6.04 9.59
CA PHE A 153 14.91 -6.59 10.13
C PHE A 153 14.93 -6.43 11.65
N GLU A 154 15.55 -7.38 12.34
CA GLU A 154 15.91 -7.22 13.73
C GLU A 154 16.98 -6.14 13.86
N LYS A 155 16.84 -5.27 14.84
CA LYS A 155 17.88 -4.28 15.14
C LYS A 155 19.06 -5.02 15.75
N ALA A 156 20.24 -4.92 15.13
CA ALA A 156 21.49 -5.41 15.65
C ALA A 156 21.90 -4.67 16.96
#